data_7decc374b346b6645e9a18f7b4a9f8c0
#
_entry.id   7decc374b346b6645e9a18f7b4a9f8c0
#
_cell.length_a   1.000
_cell.length_b   1.000
_cell.length_c   1.000
_cell.angle_alpha   90.00
_cell.angle_beta   90.00
_cell.angle_gamma   90.00
#
_symmetry.space_group_name_H-M   'P 1'
#
loop_
_entity.id
_entity.type
_entity.pdbx_description
1 polymer ?
#
loop_
_entity_poly.entity_id
_entity_poly.type
_entity_poly.pdbx_seq_one_letter_code
_entity_poly.pdbx_strand_id
1 'polypeptide(L)'
;PGVTACFGAAAALNLELTVPEVSQSLIITRMAGRTPVPEKESIESFAAHHATMAVYLSAGHLKELSKRLIAGGYSEDTPAAIVYKATWPEQLCLKCTVSTLDEKAEKYGIKKTAVVLVGDAISPSDYALSCLYAPDFETEYRKKKTEEALALDGRDK
;
A
#
# COMPACT_ATOMS: atom_id res chain seq x y z
N PRO A 1 -8.34 -16.26 -13.86
CA PRO A 1 -8.24 -14.92 -13.28
C PRO A 1 -6.78 -14.52 -13.11
N GLY A 2 -6.47 -13.27 -13.38
CA GLY A 2 -5.15 -12.70 -13.14
C GLY A 2 -5.12 -11.89 -11.85
N VAL A 3 -3.97 -11.84 -11.19
CA VAL A 3 -3.75 -10.98 -10.03
C VAL A 3 -2.95 -9.77 -10.48
N THR A 4 -3.49 -8.57 -10.24
CA THR A 4 -2.77 -7.34 -10.58
C THR A 4 -1.54 -7.16 -9.70
N ALA A 5 -0.49 -6.51 -10.22
CA ALA A 5 0.80 -6.38 -9.55
C ALA A 5 0.72 -5.68 -8.18
N CYS A 6 -0.25 -4.79 -7.93
CA CYS A 6 -0.41 -4.15 -6.61
C CYS A 6 -0.77 -5.16 -5.51
N PHE A 7 -1.64 -6.13 -5.79
CA PHE A 7 -1.97 -7.17 -4.82
C PHE A 7 -0.83 -8.17 -4.63
N GLY A 8 -0.08 -8.48 -5.68
CA GLY A 8 1.16 -9.24 -5.55
C GLY A 8 2.20 -8.52 -4.69
N ALA A 9 2.32 -7.19 -4.84
CA ALA A 9 3.21 -6.36 -4.04
C ALA A 9 2.74 -6.27 -2.58
N ALA A 10 1.43 -6.10 -2.34
CA ALA A 10 0.86 -6.09 -0.99
C ALA A 10 1.08 -7.43 -0.27
N ALA A 11 0.86 -8.56 -0.97
CA ALA A 11 1.13 -9.89 -0.44
C ALA A 11 2.62 -10.08 -0.08
N ALA A 12 3.55 -9.62 -0.94
CA ALA A 12 4.99 -9.69 -0.68
C ALA A 12 5.41 -8.88 0.56
N LEU A 13 4.65 -7.86 0.94
CA LEU A 13 4.88 -7.02 2.11
C LEU A 13 4.06 -7.45 3.33
N ASN A 14 3.17 -8.44 3.19
CA ASN A 14 2.15 -8.81 4.18
C ASN A 14 1.30 -7.61 4.63
N LEU A 15 0.86 -6.79 3.66
CA LEU A 15 0.10 -5.57 3.91
C LEU A 15 -1.37 -5.72 3.52
N GLU A 16 -2.23 -5.13 4.33
CA GLU A 16 -3.58 -4.74 3.95
C GLU A 16 -3.53 -3.32 3.36
N LEU A 17 -4.12 -3.14 2.17
CA LEU A 17 -4.07 -1.85 1.46
C LEU A 17 -5.16 -0.88 1.90
N THR A 18 -6.17 -1.38 2.60
CA THR A 18 -7.24 -0.59 3.20
C THR A 18 -7.31 -0.88 4.69
N VAL A 19 -7.00 0.11 5.51
CA VAL A 19 -6.90 -0.03 6.97
C VAL A 19 -7.96 0.86 7.61
N PRO A 20 -8.79 0.33 8.54
CA PRO A 20 -9.81 1.10 9.24
C PRO A 20 -9.24 2.39 9.84
N GLU A 21 -9.97 3.51 9.68
CA GLU A 21 -9.61 4.85 10.18
C GLU A 21 -8.33 5.46 9.59
N VAL A 22 -7.56 4.70 8.78
CA VAL A 22 -6.35 5.18 8.10
C VAL A 22 -6.64 5.47 6.63
N SER A 23 -7.05 4.45 5.86
CA SER A 23 -7.43 4.60 4.45
C SER A 23 -8.38 3.47 4.06
N GLN A 24 -9.52 3.81 3.47
CA GLN A 24 -10.54 2.85 2.99
C GLN A 24 -10.56 2.75 1.46
N SER A 25 -9.60 3.38 0.78
CA SER A 25 -9.56 3.42 -0.68
C SER A 25 -8.18 3.05 -1.20
N LEU A 26 -8.16 2.35 -2.32
CA LEU A 26 -6.96 2.04 -3.08
C LEU A 26 -7.07 2.68 -4.47
N ILE A 27 -6.13 3.55 -4.80
CA ILE A 27 -6.02 4.18 -6.12
C ILE A 27 -4.90 3.49 -6.90
N ILE A 28 -5.25 2.82 -7.98
CA ILE A 28 -4.29 2.23 -8.92
C ILE A 28 -4.10 3.20 -10.08
N THR A 29 -2.90 3.72 -10.25
CA THR A 29 -2.61 4.74 -11.25
C THR A 29 -1.19 4.63 -11.80
N ARG A 30 -0.83 5.56 -12.69
CA ARG A 30 0.52 5.77 -13.21
C ARG A 30 0.79 7.25 -13.42
N MET A 31 2.05 7.64 -13.48
CA MET A 31 2.37 8.98 -13.99
C MET A 31 2.12 9.08 -15.50
N ALA A 32 1.84 10.29 -15.97
CA ALA A 32 1.96 10.60 -17.37
C ALA A 32 3.42 10.38 -17.82
N GLY A 33 3.59 9.78 -18.96
CA GLY A 33 4.88 9.51 -19.55
C GLY A 33 4.80 9.71 -21.08
N ARG A 34 5.19 8.70 -21.85
CA ARG A 34 5.03 8.73 -23.33
C ARG A 34 3.57 8.89 -23.75
N THR A 35 2.65 8.45 -22.93
CA THR A 35 1.20 8.64 -23.11
C THR A 35 0.67 9.52 -21.99
N PRO A 36 -0.23 10.47 -22.30
CA PRO A 36 -0.84 11.33 -21.29
C PRO A 36 -1.74 10.56 -20.36
N VAL A 37 -2.08 11.17 -19.23
CA VAL A 37 -3.21 10.83 -18.37
C VAL A 37 -4.14 12.04 -18.31
N PRO A 38 -5.46 11.86 -18.09
CA PRO A 38 -6.35 13.00 -17.88
C PRO A 38 -5.87 13.87 -16.71
N GLU A 39 -6.04 15.18 -16.81
CA GLU A 39 -5.57 16.13 -15.79
C GLU A 39 -6.11 15.80 -14.39
N LYS A 40 -7.41 15.47 -14.32
CA LYS A 40 -8.08 15.05 -13.07
C LYS A 40 -7.58 13.73 -12.49
N GLU A 41 -6.78 12.97 -13.25
CA GLU A 41 -6.16 11.71 -12.85
C GLU A 41 -4.63 11.85 -12.68
N SER A 42 -4.15 13.09 -12.56
CA SER A 42 -2.75 13.37 -12.23
C SER A 42 -2.37 12.80 -10.86
N ILE A 43 -1.10 12.57 -10.64
CA ILE A 43 -0.58 12.12 -9.33
C ILE A 43 -0.98 13.12 -8.24
N GLU A 44 -0.89 14.41 -8.53
CA GLU A 44 -1.26 15.47 -7.59
C GLU A 44 -2.74 15.42 -7.21
N SER A 45 -3.61 15.22 -8.20
CA SER A 45 -5.05 15.14 -8.00
C SER A 45 -5.42 13.95 -7.11
N PHE A 46 -4.82 12.79 -7.35
CA PHE A 46 -5.07 11.59 -6.53
C PHE A 46 -4.40 11.68 -5.14
N ALA A 47 -3.23 12.28 -5.04
CA ALA A 47 -2.53 12.47 -3.78
C ALA A 47 -3.34 13.34 -2.78
N ALA A 48 -4.13 14.28 -3.27
CA ALA A 48 -5.01 15.12 -2.45
C ALA A 48 -6.07 14.32 -1.65
N HIS A 49 -6.34 13.08 -2.02
CA HIS A 49 -7.24 12.20 -1.27
C HIS A 49 -6.58 11.51 -0.08
N HIS A 50 -5.26 11.53 0.04
CA HIS A 50 -4.48 10.80 1.06
C HIS A 50 -4.85 9.30 1.16
N ALA A 51 -5.36 8.73 0.08
CA ALA A 51 -5.71 7.33 -0.02
C ALA A 51 -4.46 6.46 -0.21
N THR A 52 -4.57 5.15 0.01
CA THR A 52 -3.50 4.25 -0.41
C THR A 52 -3.37 4.28 -1.94
N MET A 53 -2.17 4.51 -2.44
CA MET A 53 -1.89 4.54 -3.89
C MET A 53 -0.96 3.42 -4.32
N ALA A 54 -1.26 2.80 -5.45
CA ALA A 54 -0.37 1.89 -6.17
C ALA A 54 0.02 2.52 -7.52
N VAL A 55 1.28 2.94 -7.65
CA VAL A 55 1.75 3.66 -8.82
C VAL A 55 2.56 2.73 -9.72
N TYR A 56 2.06 2.50 -10.92
CA TYR A 56 2.63 1.61 -11.93
C TYR A 56 3.53 2.38 -12.90
N LEU A 57 4.41 1.65 -13.60
CA LEU A 57 5.23 2.16 -14.72
C LEU A 57 6.08 3.39 -14.39
N SER A 58 6.33 3.67 -13.12
CA SER A 58 6.99 4.90 -12.67
C SER A 58 8.36 4.67 -12.01
N ALA A 59 8.83 3.42 -11.97
CA ALA A 59 10.09 3.06 -11.28
C ALA A 59 11.35 3.77 -11.83
N GLY A 60 11.33 4.24 -13.07
CA GLY A 60 12.42 5.01 -13.67
C GLY A 60 12.35 6.53 -13.41
N HIS A 61 11.33 7.02 -12.70
CA HIS A 61 11.04 8.44 -12.49
C HIS A 61 10.64 8.75 -11.04
N LEU A 62 11.24 8.09 -10.07
CA LEU A 62 10.82 8.17 -8.67
C LEU A 62 11.05 9.54 -8.04
N LYS A 63 12.09 10.25 -8.46
CA LYS A 63 12.34 11.63 -8.05
C LYS A 63 11.19 12.57 -8.46
N GLU A 64 10.69 12.41 -9.66
CA GLU A 64 9.54 13.18 -10.16
C GLU A 64 8.24 12.73 -9.46
N LEU A 65 8.07 11.42 -9.27
CA LEU A 65 6.92 10.87 -8.52
C LEU A 65 6.85 11.44 -7.11
N SER A 66 7.96 11.44 -6.36
CA SER A 66 8.05 12.00 -5.02
C SER A 66 7.61 13.48 -5.00
N LYS A 67 8.12 14.31 -5.91
CA LYS A 67 7.73 15.73 -6.00
C LYS A 67 6.24 15.92 -6.25
N ARG A 68 5.65 15.12 -7.13
CA ARG A 68 4.21 15.20 -7.45
C ARG A 68 3.34 14.73 -6.31
N LEU A 69 3.74 13.69 -5.60
CA LEU A 69 3.04 13.22 -4.40
C LEU A 69 3.01 14.29 -3.32
N ILE A 70 4.16 14.94 -3.06
CA ILE A 70 4.28 16.04 -2.09
C ILE A 70 3.46 17.26 -2.55
N ALA A 71 3.53 17.62 -3.82
CA ALA A 71 2.75 18.73 -4.37
C ALA A 71 1.23 18.48 -4.28
N GLY A 72 0.79 17.21 -4.32
CA GLY A 72 -0.59 16.81 -4.14
C GLY A 72 -1.06 16.69 -2.69
N GLY A 73 -0.15 16.82 -1.71
CA GLY A 73 -0.51 16.88 -0.29
C GLY A 73 0.09 15.81 0.61
N TYR A 74 0.75 14.77 0.09
CA TYR A 74 1.46 13.83 0.96
C TYR A 74 2.64 14.50 1.67
N SER A 75 2.88 14.12 2.92
CA SER A 75 4.10 14.51 3.64
C SER A 75 5.33 13.84 3.03
N GLU A 76 6.50 14.46 3.18
CA GLU A 76 7.79 13.85 2.86
C GLU A 76 8.01 12.53 3.61
N ASP A 77 7.50 12.44 4.84
CA ASP A 77 7.61 11.27 5.71
C ASP A 77 6.50 10.23 5.49
N THR A 78 5.54 10.50 4.59
CA THR A 78 4.48 9.52 4.29
C THR A 78 5.09 8.17 3.93
N PRO A 79 4.65 7.06 4.57
CA PRO A 79 5.17 5.74 4.29
C PRO A 79 5.00 5.35 2.83
N ALA A 80 6.04 4.72 2.28
CA ALA A 80 6.05 4.19 0.93
C ALA A 80 6.81 2.86 0.86
N ALA A 81 6.57 2.09 -0.18
CA ALA A 81 7.32 0.88 -0.46
C ALA A 81 7.54 0.72 -1.96
N ILE A 82 8.71 0.20 -2.33
CA ILE A 82 9.04 -0.22 -3.68
C ILE A 82 9.09 -1.74 -3.67
N VAL A 83 8.23 -2.39 -4.43
CA VAL A 83 8.26 -3.84 -4.60
C VAL A 83 8.73 -4.16 -6.02
N TYR A 84 9.95 -4.66 -6.10
CA TYR A 84 10.60 -5.06 -7.34
C TYR A 84 10.37 -6.54 -7.59
N LYS A 85 9.95 -6.88 -8.81
CA LYS A 85 9.75 -8.27 -9.26
C LYS A 85 8.95 -9.12 -8.25
N ALA A 86 7.82 -8.62 -7.74
CA ALA A 86 6.95 -9.39 -6.86
C ALA A 86 6.70 -10.81 -7.41
N THR A 87 6.81 -11.83 -6.58
CA THR A 87 6.67 -13.26 -6.90
C THR A 87 7.81 -13.92 -7.71
N TRP A 88 8.81 -13.16 -8.11
CA TRP A 88 9.98 -13.69 -8.79
C TRP A 88 11.08 -14.10 -7.78
N PRO A 89 12.04 -14.97 -8.16
CA PRO A 89 13.16 -15.33 -7.28
C PRO A 89 13.98 -14.13 -6.78
N GLU A 90 14.07 -13.07 -7.61
CA GLU A 90 14.83 -11.85 -7.30
C GLU A 90 13.95 -10.76 -6.67
N GLN A 91 12.83 -11.12 -6.07
CA GLN A 91 11.94 -10.17 -5.40
C GLN A 91 12.67 -9.36 -4.33
N LEU A 92 12.48 -8.04 -4.35
CA LEU A 92 12.90 -7.13 -3.29
C LEU A 92 11.72 -6.28 -2.80
N CYS A 93 11.58 -6.19 -1.48
CA CYS A 93 10.60 -5.35 -0.80
C CYS A 93 11.35 -4.26 -0.02
N LEU A 94 11.25 -3.02 -0.45
CA LEU A 94 11.99 -1.89 0.10
C LEU A 94 11.02 -0.89 0.73
N LYS A 95 10.93 -0.88 2.06
CA LYS A 95 10.19 0.16 2.79
C LYS A 95 11.01 1.45 2.82
N CYS A 96 10.35 2.59 2.66
CA CYS A 96 10.93 3.94 2.61
C CYS A 96 9.84 4.98 2.91
N THR A 97 10.13 6.23 2.66
CA THR A 97 9.16 7.34 2.68
C THR A 97 9.05 7.95 1.29
N VAL A 98 8.07 8.82 1.09
CA VAL A 98 7.87 9.54 -0.18
C VAL A 98 9.14 10.29 -0.58
N SER A 99 9.80 10.97 0.36
CA SER A 99 11.04 11.73 0.08
C SER A 99 12.24 10.85 -0.27
N THR A 100 12.28 9.61 0.19
CA THR A 100 13.44 8.70 0.01
C THR A 100 13.25 7.65 -1.09
N LEU A 101 12.16 7.72 -1.86
CA LEU A 101 11.85 6.77 -2.95
C LEU A 101 13.00 6.64 -3.95
N ASP A 102 13.53 7.78 -4.45
CA ASP A 102 14.55 7.83 -5.49
C ASP A 102 15.88 7.26 -4.99
N GLU A 103 16.36 7.73 -3.84
CA GLU A 103 17.57 7.23 -3.20
C GLU A 103 17.52 5.72 -2.97
N LYS A 104 16.36 5.24 -2.48
CA LYS A 104 16.17 3.81 -2.21
C LYS A 104 16.24 2.98 -3.48
N ALA A 105 15.62 3.42 -4.56
CA ALA A 105 15.66 2.73 -5.85
C ALA A 105 17.07 2.76 -6.48
N GLU A 106 17.75 3.89 -6.42
CA GLU A 106 19.12 4.04 -6.94
C GLU A 106 20.08 3.08 -6.24
N LYS A 107 20.02 2.99 -4.91
CA LYS A 107 20.85 2.08 -4.09
C LYS A 107 20.76 0.63 -4.55
N TYR A 108 19.59 0.18 -5.02
CA TYR A 108 19.34 -1.19 -5.47
C TYR A 108 19.28 -1.33 -7.00
N GLY A 109 19.57 -0.27 -7.75
CA GLY A 109 19.60 -0.28 -9.21
C GLY A 109 18.22 -0.50 -9.86
N ILE A 110 17.13 -0.15 -9.17
CA ILE A 110 15.76 -0.39 -9.63
C ILE A 110 15.32 0.74 -10.56
N LYS A 111 15.11 0.41 -11.85
CA LYS A 111 14.66 1.36 -12.87
C LYS A 111 13.38 0.92 -13.60
N LYS A 112 12.95 -0.32 -13.41
CA LYS A 112 11.77 -0.93 -14.06
C LYS A 112 11.28 -2.14 -13.25
N THR A 113 10.15 -2.71 -13.66
CA THR A 113 9.59 -3.95 -13.08
C THR A 113 9.33 -3.84 -11.57
N ALA A 114 8.89 -2.67 -11.13
CA ALA A 114 8.52 -2.42 -9.75
C ALA A 114 7.17 -1.68 -9.67
N VAL A 115 6.46 -1.94 -8.59
CA VAL A 115 5.27 -1.19 -8.16
C VAL A 115 5.65 -0.36 -6.95
N VAL A 116 5.22 0.89 -6.92
CA VAL A 116 5.36 1.78 -5.77
C VAL A 116 4.03 1.83 -5.04
N LEU A 117 4.04 1.54 -3.76
CA LEU A 117 2.90 1.69 -2.86
C LEU A 117 3.16 2.91 -1.97
N VAL A 118 2.13 3.74 -1.77
CA VAL A 118 2.23 5.00 -0.99
C VAL A 118 1.00 5.15 -0.11
N GLY A 119 1.19 5.66 1.10
CA GLY A 119 0.12 6.01 2.03
C GLY A 119 0.33 5.43 3.42
N ASP A 120 -0.41 5.94 4.39
CA ASP A 120 -0.24 5.58 5.80
C ASP A 120 -0.54 4.10 6.07
N ALA A 121 -1.38 3.44 5.26
CA ALA A 121 -1.62 2.00 5.35
C ALA A 121 -0.37 1.13 5.08
N ILE A 122 0.71 1.69 4.50
CA ILE A 122 1.95 0.94 4.23
C ILE A 122 2.75 0.68 5.53
N SER A 123 2.60 1.52 6.53
CA SER A 123 3.24 1.36 7.84
C SER A 123 2.37 1.99 8.92
N PRO A 124 1.17 1.44 9.20
CA PRO A 124 0.29 2.01 10.21
C PRO A 124 0.94 1.88 11.59
N SER A 125 1.01 2.99 12.34
CA SER A 125 1.52 3.01 13.74
C SER A 125 0.47 2.53 14.72
N ASP A 126 -0.74 3.08 14.59
CA ASP A 126 -1.91 2.74 15.39
C ASP A 126 -3.11 2.64 14.46
N TYR A 127 -3.81 1.52 14.47
CA TYR A 127 -5.01 1.33 13.67
C TYR A 127 -6.04 0.47 14.40
N ALA A 128 -7.30 0.78 14.18
CA ALA A 128 -8.39 -0.03 14.69
C ALA A 128 -8.46 -1.35 13.93
N LEU A 129 -8.61 -2.46 14.67
CA LEU A 129 -8.95 -3.72 14.03
C LEU A 129 -10.36 -3.63 13.46
N SER A 130 -10.58 -4.26 12.32
CA SER A 130 -11.91 -4.36 11.75
C SER A 130 -12.86 -4.99 12.75
N CYS A 131 -13.97 -4.31 13.07
CA CYS A 131 -15.01 -4.83 13.96
C CYS A 131 -15.51 -6.21 13.52
N LEU A 132 -15.48 -6.51 12.22
CA LEU A 132 -15.90 -7.81 11.68
C LEU A 132 -15.10 -8.99 12.24
N TYR A 133 -13.85 -8.77 12.66
CA TYR A 133 -12.98 -9.80 13.23
C TYR A 133 -12.93 -9.76 14.76
N ALA A 134 -13.60 -8.78 15.39
CA ALA A 134 -13.66 -8.71 16.85
C ALA A 134 -14.38 -9.94 17.42
N PRO A 135 -13.90 -10.52 18.55
CA PRO A 135 -14.50 -11.71 19.16
C PRO A 135 -15.97 -11.50 19.57
N ASP A 136 -16.34 -10.27 19.88
CA ASP A 136 -17.65 -9.85 20.34
C ASP A 136 -18.57 -9.35 19.23
N PHE A 137 -18.10 -9.30 17.95
CA PHE A 137 -18.90 -8.88 16.83
C PHE A 137 -19.86 -10.01 16.39
N GLU A 138 -21.15 -9.72 16.41
CA GLU A 138 -22.22 -10.66 16.04
C GLU A 138 -22.84 -10.27 14.70
N THR A 139 -23.17 -11.28 13.91
CA THR A 139 -23.98 -11.18 12.69
C THR A 139 -25.05 -12.26 12.70
N GLU A 140 -25.97 -12.25 11.73
CA GLU A 140 -26.94 -13.32 11.56
C GLU A 140 -26.30 -14.71 11.34
N TYR A 141 -25.05 -14.75 10.85
CA TYR A 141 -24.28 -15.97 10.58
C TYR A 141 -23.19 -16.28 11.60
N ARG A 142 -22.80 -15.31 12.43
CA ARG A 142 -21.73 -15.43 13.42
C ARG A 142 -22.19 -14.95 14.77
N LYS A 143 -22.23 -15.85 15.74
CA LYS A 143 -22.49 -15.51 17.15
C LYS A 143 -21.19 -15.23 17.90
N LYS A 144 -21.28 -14.42 18.94
CA LYS A 144 -20.18 -14.12 19.87
C LYS A 144 -19.55 -15.42 20.38
N LYS A 145 -18.23 -15.50 20.36
CA LYS A 145 -17.51 -16.61 21.00
C LYS A 145 -17.72 -16.52 22.51
N THR A 146 -18.14 -17.60 23.14
CA THR A 146 -18.23 -17.67 24.59
C THR A 146 -16.83 -17.71 25.21
N GLU A 147 -16.69 -17.30 26.49
CA GLU A 147 -15.39 -17.31 27.18
C GLU A 147 -14.75 -18.71 27.18
N GLU A 148 -15.54 -19.77 27.23
CA GLU A 148 -15.07 -21.17 27.14
C GLU A 148 -14.48 -21.49 25.77
N ALA A 149 -15.06 -20.99 24.67
CA ALA A 149 -14.55 -21.18 23.32
C ALA A 149 -13.24 -20.40 23.09
N LEU A 150 -13.09 -19.23 23.71
CA LEU A 150 -11.85 -18.44 23.64
C LEU A 150 -10.70 -19.10 24.43
N ALA A 151 -11.03 -19.75 25.56
CA ALA A 151 -10.05 -20.48 26.37
C ALA A 151 -9.50 -21.75 25.67
N LEU A 152 -10.29 -22.37 24.79
CA LEU A 152 -9.86 -23.52 23.99
C LEU A 152 -8.95 -23.11 22.78
N ASP A 153 -9.26 -22.01 22.14
CA ASP A 153 -8.50 -21.48 20.97
C ASP A 153 -7.08 -21.01 21.36
N GLY A 154 -6.85 -20.67 22.63
CA GLY A 154 -5.57 -20.21 23.17
C GLY A 154 -4.59 -21.31 23.59
N ARG A 155 -4.96 -22.59 23.52
CA ARG A 155 -4.13 -23.72 23.99
C ARG A 155 -3.31 -24.40 22.88
N ASP A 156 -3.56 -24.05 21.61
CA ASP A 156 -2.88 -24.64 20.44
C ASP A 156 -1.90 -23.66 19.75
N LYS A 157 -1.26 -22.76 20.51
CA LYS A 157 -0.19 -21.89 20.00
C LYS A 157 1.10 -22.09 20.77
#